data_f667a232f0ab8e07fcdfae644625db75
#
_entry.id   f667a232f0ab8e07fcdfae644625db75
#
_cell.length_a   1.000
_cell.length_b   1.000
_cell.length_c   1.000
_cell.angle_alpha   90.00
_cell.angle_beta   90.00
_cell.angle_gamma   90.00
#
_symmetry.space_group_name_H-M   'P 1'
#
loop_
_entity.id
_entity.type
_entity.pdbx_description
1 polymer ?
#
loop_
_entity_poly.entity_id
_entity_poly.type
_entity_poly.pdbx_seq_one_letter_code
_entity_poly.pdbx_strand_id
1 'polypeptide(L)' 'MEYRIALAQLAPRLGEVDANLELAGEWLRRGAAEGAQLVAFPELALTGYLLSDLVPEVAMRADDARLASLSRLAPGV' A
#
# COMPACT_ATOMS: atom_id res chain seq x y z
N MET A 1 -12.55 15.05 19.70
CA MET A 1 -12.26 14.72 18.29
C MET A 1 -11.70 13.30 18.20
N GLU A 2 -12.25 12.49 17.34
CA GLU A 2 -11.75 11.12 17.14
C GLU A 2 -10.98 11.06 15.83
N TYR A 3 -9.87 10.33 15.85
CA TYR A 3 -9.09 10.06 14.66
C TYR A 3 -8.97 8.54 14.50
N ARG A 4 -9.52 8.03 13.41
CA ARG A 4 -9.58 6.58 13.19
C ARG A 4 -8.46 6.14 12.26
N ILE A 5 -7.64 5.23 12.76
CA ILE A 5 -6.50 4.67 12.03
C ILE A 5 -6.75 3.19 11.78
N ALA A 6 -6.59 2.75 10.55
CA ALA A 6 -6.60 1.34 10.19
C ALA A 6 -5.17 0.84 10.03
N LEU A 7 -4.87 -0.30 10.65
CA LEU A 7 -3.58 -0.97 10.51
C LEU A 7 -3.79 -2.19 9.62
N ALA A 8 -3.30 -2.13 8.38
CA ALA A 8 -3.44 -3.22 7.43
C ALA A 8 -2.31 -4.25 7.67
N GLN A 9 -2.69 -5.45 8.06
CA GLN A 9 -1.75 -6.57 8.22
C GLN A 9 -1.90 -7.49 7.03
N LEU A 10 -0.98 -7.38 6.09
CA LEU A 10 -1.03 -8.14 4.86
C LEU A 10 0.32 -8.81 4.60
N ALA A 11 0.31 -9.83 3.75
CA ALA A 11 1.50 -10.54 3.33
C ALA A 11 1.77 -10.25 1.86
N PRO A 12 2.70 -9.35 1.54
CA PRO A 12 3.00 -9.04 0.14
C PRO A 12 3.73 -10.21 -0.54
N ARG A 13 3.57 -10.31 -1.85
CA ARG A 13 4.32 -11.25 -2.67
C ARG A 13 5.68 -10.66 -3.01
N LEU A 14 6.73 -11.44 -2.83
CA LEU A 14 8.10 -10.98 -3.05
C LEU A 14 8.30 -10.51 -4.50
N GLY A 15 8.64 -9.23 -4.66
CA GLY A 15 8.95 -8.64 -5.95
C GLY A 15 7.77 -8.43 -6.89
N GLU A 16 6.55 -8.83 -6.53
CA GLU A 16 5.37 -8.69 -7.37
C GLU A 16 4.63 -7.40 -7.06
N VAL A 17 5.20 -6.29 -7.51
CA VAL A 17 4.73 -4.94 -7.16
C VAL A 17 3.27 -4.71 -7.57
N ASP A 18 2.90 -5.10 -8.78
CA ASP A 18 1.54 -4.86 -9.27
C ASP A 18 0.50 -5.64 -8.45
N ALA A 19 0.78 -6.90 -8.10
CA ALA A 19 -0.09 -7.68 -7.23
C ALA A 19 -0.18 -7.07 -5.83
N ASN A 20 0.93 -6.56 -5.32
CA ASN A 20 0.97 -5.93 -3.99
C ASN A 20 0.23 -4.60 -3.98
N LEU A 21 0.30 -3.83 -5.08
CA LEU A 21 -0.50 -2.61 -5.24
C LEU A 21 -2.00 -2.91 -5.22
N GLU A 22 -2.42 -3.97 -5.89
CA GLU A 22 -3.81 -4.41 -5.89
C GLU A 22 -4.27 -4.79 -4.48
N LEU A 23 -3.45 -5.55 -3.78
CA LEU A 23 -3.72 -5.93 -2.40
C LEU A 23 -3.80 -4.72 -1.48
N ALA A 24 -2.86 -3.78 -1.61
CA ALA A 24 -2.88 -2.54 -0.84
C ALA A 24 -4.15 -1.73 -1.13
N GLY A 25 -4.58 -1.69 -2.40
CA GLY A 25 -5.81 -1.01 -2.81
C GLY A 25 -7.04 -1.60 -2.14
N GLU A 26 -7.12 -2.92 -2.02
CA GLU A 26 -8.23 -3.59 -1.33
C GLU A 26 -8.29 -3.19 0.14
N TRP A 27 -7.16 -3.21 0.82
CA TRP A 27 -7.10 -2.84 2.23
C TRP A 27 -7.38 -1.36 2.45
N LEU A 28 -6.95 -0.51 1.51
CA LEU A 28 -7.23 0.92 1.57
C LEU A 28 -8.74 1.19 1.44
N ARG A 29 -9.40 0.55 0.49
CA ARG A 29 -10.85 0.67 0.32
C ARG A 29 -11.60 0.17 1.54
N ARG A 30 -11.14 -0.91 2.13
CA ARG A 30 -11.71 -1.49 3.34
C ARG A 30 -11.59 -0.54 4.53
N GLY A 31 -10.42 0.04 4.72
CA GLY A 31 -10.21 1.03 5.77
C GLY A 31 -11.10 2.26 5.59
N ALA A 32 -11.21 2.75 4.36
CA ALA A 32 -12.06 3.89 4.03
C ALA A 32 -13.53 3.58 4.33
N ALA A 33 -14.00 2.38 3.99
CA ALA A 33 -15.38 1.97 4.25
C ALA A 33 -15.70 1.91 5.74
N GLU A 34 -14.70 1.68 6.57
CA GLU A 34 -14.86 1.68 8.04
C GLU A 34 -14.59 3.05 8.67
N GLY A 35 -14.41 4.07 7.86
CA GLY A 35 -14.23 5.44 8.33
C GLY A 35 -12.82 5.81 8.75
N ALA A 36 -11.81 5.06 8.30
CA ALA A 36 -10.43 5.40 8.61
C ALA A 36 -10.01 6.69 7.92
N GLN A 37 -9.24 7.49 8.61
CA GLN A 37 -8.65 8.72 8.09
C GLN A 37 -7.20 8.51 7.68
N LEU A 38 -6.57 7.45 8.20
CA LEU A 38 -5.23 7.03 7.86
C LEU A 38 -5.23 5.50 7.78
N VAL A 39 -4.59 4.96 6.75
CA VAL A 39 -4.34 3.52 6.64
C VAL A 39 -2.83 3.31 6.62
N ALA A 40 -2.33 2.55 7.56
CA ALA A 40 -0.91 2.23 7.66
C ALA A 40 -0.67 0.79 7.20
N PHE A 41 0.37 0.61 6.40
CA PHE A 41 0.77 -0.68 5.85
C PHE A 41 2.09 -1.14 6.48
N PRO A 42 2.40 -2.44 6.43
CA PRO A 42 3.71 -2.91 6.89
C PRO A 42 4.84 -2.31 6.05
N GLU A 43 6.01 -2.26 6.63
CA GLU A 43 7.21 -1.90 5.89
C GLU A 43 7.36 -2.80 4.67
N LEU A 44 7.79 -2.24 3.54
CA LEU A 44 7.99 -2.96 2.27
C LEU A 44 6.74 -3.68 1.77
N ALA A 45 5.56 -3.11 2.03
CA ALA A 45 4.28 -3.72 1.63
C ALA A 45 4.15 -3.92 0.12
N LEU A 46 4.77 -3.08 -0.69
CA LEU A 46 4.66 -3.15 -2.15
C LEU A 46 5.71 -4.06 -2.78
N THR A 47 6.80 -4.34 -2.11
CA THR A 47 7.92 -5.09 -2.70
C THR A 47 8.18 -6.44 -2.05
N GLY A 48 7.85 -6.59 -0.77
CA GLY A 48 8.25 -7.73 0.04
C GLY A 48 9.61 -7.52 0.69
N TYR A 49 10.03 -8.44 1.53
CA TYR A 49 11.17 -8.23 2.42
C TYR A 49 12.50 -8.82 1.92
N LEU A 50 12.49 -9.96 1.27
CA LEU A 50 13.70 -10.65 0.86
C LEU A 50 14.04 -10.33 -0.59
N LEU A 51 14.36 -9.07 -0.86
CA LEU A 51 14.53 -8.57 -2.23
C LEU A 51 15.89 -8.85 -2.84
N SER A 52 16.96 -8.76 -2.03
CA SER A 52 18.32 -9.02 -2.50
C SER A 52 18.61 -8.27 -3.82
N ASP A 53 18.90 -8.98 -4.91
CA ASP A 53 19.22 -8.40 -6.21
C ASP A 53 18.02 -7.80 -6.95
N LEU A 54 16.80 -7.99 -6.43
CA LEU A 54 15.59 -7.45 -7.06
C LEU A 54 15.36 -5.97 -6.75
N VAL A 55 16.08 -5.39 -5.81
CA VAL A 55 15.84 -3.99 -5.39
C VAL A 55 15.84 -3.02 -6.57
N PRO A 56 16.81 -3.03 -7.50
CA PRO A 56 16.79 -2.09 -8.62
C PRO A 56 15.57 -2.25 -9.54
N GLU A 57 15.01 -3.47 -9.62
CA GLU A 57 13.89 -3.77 -10.51
C GLU A 57 12.55 -3.37 -9.91
N VAL A 58 12.42 -3.39 -8.58
CA VAL A 58 11.14 -3.15 -7.89
C VAL A 58 11.07 -1.80 -7.20
N ALA A 59 12.19 -1.11 -7.04
CA ALA A 59 12.21 0.20 -6.39
C ALA A 59 11.39 1.20 -7.18
N MET A 60 10.64 2.03 -6.47
CA MET A 60 9.78 3.06 -7.05
C MET A 60 10.21 4.44 -6.61
N ARG A 61 10.08 5.42 -7.50
CA ARG A 61 10.18 6.82 -7.12
C ARG A 61 8.91 7.25 -6.39
N ALA A 62 9.02 8.25 -5.54
CA ALA A 62 7.86 8.78 -4.82
C ALA A 62 6.79 9.36 -5.76
N ASP A 63 7.19 9.79 -6.98
CA ASP A 63 6.28 10.32 -7.98
C ASP A 63 5.79 9.27 -9.00
N ASP A 64 5.98 7.99 -8.70
CA ASP A 64 5.49 6.91 -9.56
C ASP A 64 3.97 6.98 -9.71
N ALA A 65 3.49 6.89 -10.95
CA ALA A 65 2.06 7.00 -11.26
C ALA A 65 1.21 5.94 -10.55
N ARG A 66 1.80 4.78 -10.26
CA ARG A 66 1.11 3.70 -9.53
C ARG A 66 0.75 4.11 -8.11
N LEU A 67 1.61 4.88 -7.45
CA LEU A 67 1.32 5.41 -6.11
C LEU A 67 0.21 6.45 -6.14
N ALA A 68 0.21 7.32 -7.15
CA ALA A 68 -0.86 8.29 -7.34
C ALA A 68 -2.20 7.62 -7.59
N SER A 69 -2.21 6.53 -8.38
CA SER A 69 -3.43 5.75 -8.61
C SER A 69 -3.98 5.15 -7.33
N LEU A 70 -3.09 4.69 -6.45
CA LEU A 70 -3.49 4.13 -5.17
C LEU A 70 -4.20 5.18 -4.30
N SER A 71 -3.66 6.39 -4.24
CA SER A 71 -4.26 7.46 -3.43
C SER A 71 -5.64 7.90 -3.93
N ARG A 72 -5.93 7.71 -5.22
CA ARG A 72 -7.23 8.06 -5.79
C ARG A 72 -8.34 7.06 -5.47
N LEU A 73 -8.01 5.88 -4.95
CA LEU A 73 -9.00 4.86 -4.59
C LEU A 73 -9.84 5.26 -3.38
N ALA A 74 -9.31 6.07 -2.51
CA ALA A 74 -10.00 6.48 -1.29
C ALA A 74 -9.73 7.95 -1.01
N PRO A 75 -10.42 8.86 -1.71
CA PRO A 75 -10.25 10.29 -1.47
C PRO A 75 -10.53 10.64 0.00
N GLY A 76 -9.67 11.45 0.60
CA GLY A 76 -9.79 11.85 2.00
C GLY A 76 -9.07 10.95 3.00
N VAL A 77 -8.47 9.86 2.51
CA VAL A 77 -7.67 8.98 3.37
C VAL A 77 -6.19 9.22 3.13
#